data_1b2189b43fdd9cdf72c309370211cb88
#
_entry.id   1b2189b43fdd9cdf72c309370211cb88
#
_cell.length_a   1.000
_cell.length_b   1.000
_cell.length_c   1.000
_cell.angle_alpha   90.00
_cell.angle_beta   90.00
_cell.angle_gamma   90.00
#
_symmetry.space_group_name_H-M   'P 1'
#
loop_
_entity.id
_entity.type
_entity.pdbx_description
1 polymer ?
#
loop_
_entity_poly.entity_id
_entity_poly.type
_entity_poly.pdbx_seq_one_letter_code
_entity_poly.pdbx_strand_id
1 'polypeptide(L)'
;MKIAGQRRFPLVALILAVALLAAVAGCRGALQRGMLGDAYVSTARPDIAIEARNMPVLTAGRGMASLVWSDMLGGLPIEMWMAVYGEGGLAPLAIVAQAAVPQGWYWDSITSHPQSVDEAMETFGGVSYLGCTFIVDPARDPFSGLVTATHPDGSPQLWLARSFAARFNFNDDKIILEYREPLPEGVESLTALPYGQADLLAAFAQRAREAFAVGVAPQNLSGLNTGFIQGIRWQYMGQNFLGTASKYDIFDLN
;
A
#
# COMPACT_ATOMS: atom_id res chain seq x y z
N MET A 1 -67.91 -32.62 -11.72
CA MET A 1 -67.16 -32.20 -10.51
C MET A 1 -65.70 -32.02 -10.91
N LYS A 2 -65.22 -30.77 -11.17
CA LYS A 2 -63.85 -30.46 -11.55
C LYS A 2 -63.12 -29.92 -10.34
N ILE A 3 -62.11 -30.63 -9.89
CA ILE A 3 -61.23 -30.23 -8.78
C ILE A 3 -60.21 -29.27 -9.34
N ALA A 4 -60.27 -28.01 -8.93
CA ALA A 4 -59.30 -26.98 -9.24
C ALA A 4 -58.05 -27.21 -8.40
N GLY A 5 -57.03 -27.80 -9.02
CA GLY A 5 -55.68 -27.91 -8.43
C GLY A 5 -55.01 -26.55 -8.33
N GLN A 6 -54.95 -25.99 -7.14
CA GLN A 6 -54.25 -24.73 -6.84
C GLN A 6 -52.75 -24.85 -7.05
N ARG A 7 -52.20 -24.19 -8.07
CA ARG A 7 -50.77 -24.03 -8.31
C ARG A 7 -50.16 -23.04 -7.31
N ARG A 8 -49.79 -23.50 -6.11
CA ARG A 8 -49.08 -22.70 -5.11
C ARG A 8 -47.56 -22.77 -5.21
N PHE A 9 -47.03 -23.52 -6.17
CA PHE A 9 -45.60 -23.75 -6.35
C PHE A 9 -44.75 -22.54 -6.82
N PRO A 10 -45.26 -21.60 -7.68
CA PRO A 10 -44.37 -20.55 -8.19
C PRO A 10 -44.04 -19.45 -7.14
N LEU A 11 -44.92 -19.23 -6.16
CA LEU A 11 -44.68 -18.18 -5.15
C LEU A 11 -43.59 -18.57 -4.17
N VAL A 12 -43.55 -19.81 -3.72
CA VAL A 12 -42.53 -20.31 -2.78
C VAL A 12 -41.16 -20.35 -3.46
N ALA A 13 -41.09 -20.76 -4.74
CA ALA A 13 -39.85 -20.75 -5.51
C ALA A 13 -39.32 -19.32 -5.73
N LEU A 14 -40.20 -18.34 -5.96
CA LEU A 14 -39.84 -16.94 -6.11
C LEU A 14 -39.29 -16.36 -4.80
N ILE A 15 -39.92 -16.66 -3.66
CA ILE A 15 -39.47 -16.21 -2.34
C ILE A 15 -38.12 -16.82 -1.99
N LEU A 16 -37.91 -18.11 -2.28
CA LEU A 16 -36.61 -18.77 -2.08
C LEU A 16 -35.52 -18.18 -2.98
N ALA A 17 -35.81 -17.88 -4.23
CA ALA A 17 -34.87 -17.26 -5.16
C ALA A 17 -34.49 -15.83 -4.71
N VAL A 18 -35.46 -15.02 -4.25
CA VAL A 18 -35.19 -13.68 -3.72
C VAL A 18 -34.43 -13.74 -2.40
N ALA A 19 -34.72 -14.69 -1.52
CA ALA A 19 -33.96 -14.89 -0.29
C ALA A 19 -32.52 -15.36 -0.56
N LEU A 20 -32.30 -16.23 -1.56
CA LEU A 20 -30.96 -16.64 -1.97
C LEU A 20 -30.18 -15.48 -2.60
N LEU A 21 -30.82 -14.66 -3.45
CA LEU A 21 -30.20 -13.46 -4.01
C LEU A 21 -29.88 -12.41 -2.94
N ALA A 22 -30.75 -12.22 -1.96
CA ALA A 22 -30.49 -11.33 -0.83
C ALA A 22 -29.36 -11.85 0.06
N ALA A 23 -29.26 -13.16 0.29
CA ALA A 23 -28.16 -13.78 1.04
C ALA A 23 -26.81 -13.64 0.33
N VAL A 24 -26.78 -13.78 -1.02
CA VAL A 24 -25.57 -13.59 -1.82
C VAL A 24 -25.19 -12.11 -1.92
N ALA A 25 -26.14 -11.19 -1.99
CA ALA A 25 -25.89 -9.76 -2.00
C ALA A 25 -25.47 -9.22 -0.61
N GLY A 26 -25.92 -9.84 0.48
CA GLY A 26 -25.60 -9.44 1.86
C GLY A 26 -24.19 -9.82 2.34
N CYS A 27 -23.46 -10.68 1.59
CA CYS A 27 -22.15 -11.17 2.00
C CYS A 27 -20.95 -10.32 1.51
N ARG A 28 -21.17 -9.25 0.75
CA ARG A 28 -20.12 -8.26 0.48
C ARG A 28 -20.27 -7.12 1.47
N GLY A 29 -19.65 -7.26 2.65
CA GLY A 29 -19.47 -6.15 3.57
C GLY A 29 -18.92 -4.94 2.81
N ALA A 30 -19.40 -3.74 3.13
CA ALA A 30 -18.86 -2.52 2.53
C ALA A 30 -17.35 -2.48 2.76
N LEU A 31 -16.58 -2.13 1.71
CA LEU A 31 -15.14 -1.91 1.83
C LEU A 31 -14.89 -0.87 2.93
N GLN A 32 -14.14 -1.26 3.95
CA GLN A 32 -13.72 -0.38 5.03
C GLN A 32 -12.20 -0.39 5.09
N ARG A 33 -11.61 0.78 5.19
CA ARG A 33 -10.17 1.00 5.30
C ARG A 33 -9.88 2.03 6.38
N GLY A 34 -8.85 1.83 7.16
CA GLY A 34 -8.47 2.77 8.21
C GLY A 34 -7.48 2.18 9.20
N MET A 35 -7.33 2.89 10.32
CA MET A 35 -6.54 2.43 11.47
C MET A 35 -7.45 1.81 12.52
N LEU A 36 -7.09 0.63 12.99
CA LEU A 36 -7.68 -0.01 14.16
C LEU A 36 -6.58 -0.24 15.20
N GLY A 37 -6.55 0.60 16.23
CA GLY A 37 -5.37 0.71 17.08
C GLY A 37 -4.17 1.17 16.25
N ASP A 38 -3.07 0.43 16.34
CA ASP A 38 -1.84 0.69 15.60
C ASP A 38 -1.76 -0.05 14.26
N ALA A 39 -2.76 -0.85 13.89
CA ALA A 39 -2.79 -1.58 12.64
C ALA A 39 -3.56 -0.82 11.54
N TYR A 40 -3.00 -0.76 10.35
CA TYR A 40 -3.76 -0.46 9.14
C TYR A 40 -4.61 -1.67 8.77
N VAL A 41 -5.89 -1.45 8.48
CA VAL A 41 -6.87 -2.51 8.18
C VAL A 41 -7.60 -2.19 6.88
N SER A 42 -7.74 -3.21 6.03
CA SER A 42 -8.64 -3.20 4.86
C SER A 42 -9.47 -4.48 4.87
N THR A 43 -10.79 -4.39 4.74
CA THR A 43 -11.71 -5.55 4.77
C THR A 43 -11.89 -6.21 3.40
N ALA A 44 -11.36 -5.61 2.35
CA ALA A 44 -11.40 -6.16 0.99
C ALA A 44 -10.32 -5.55 0.12
N ARG A 45 -9.86 -6.29 -0.88
CA ARG A 45 -8.96 -5.84 -1.94
C ARG A 45 -7.55 -5.42 -1.49
N PRO A 46 -6.84 -6.24 -0.72
CA PRO A 46 -7.21 -7.49 -0.08
C PRO A 46 -7.82 -7.30 1.32
N ASP A 47 -8.32 -8.39 1.91
CA ASP A 47 -8.67 -8.48 3.34
C ASP A 47 -7.37 -8.65 4.13
N ILE A 48 -6.92 -7.56 4.79
CA ILE A 48 -5.57 -7.49 5.38
C ILE A 48 -5.53 -6.57 6.59
N ALA A 49 -4.68 -6.92 7.57
CA ALA A 49 -4.25 -6.05 8.64
C ALA A 49 -2.72 -5.98 8.64
N ILE A 50 -2.17 -4.78 8.74
CA ILE A 50 -0.73 -4.54 8.70
C ILE A 50 -0.36 -3.56 9.80
N GLU A 51 0.66 -3.90 10.58
CA GLU A 51 1.25 -2.99 11.58
C GLU A 51 2.78 -2.99 11.46
N ALA A 52 3.41 -1.91 11.86
CA ALA A 52 4.85 -1.88 12.07
C ALA A 52 5.17 -2.30 13.51
N ARG A 53 6.03 -3.33 13.64
CA ARG A 53 6.40 -3.88 14.94
C ARG A 53 7.27 -2.90 15.71
N ASN A 54 6.91 -2.68 16.98
CA ASN A 54 7.70 -1.85 17.91
C ASN A 54 7.92 -0.40 17.46
N MET A 55 7.03 0.11 16.60
CA MET A 55 7.05 1.50 16.14
C MET A 55 5.70 2.16 16.41
N PRO A 56 5.64 3.33 17.06
CA PRO A 56 4.40 4.06 17.25
C PRO A 56 3.88 4.62 15.92
N VAL A 57 2.57 4.81 15.81
CA VAL A 57 1.96 5.51 14.66
C VAL A 57 2.31 7.00 14.76
N LEU A 58 3.04 7.51 13.77
CA LEU A 58 3.39 8.91 13.66
C LEU A 58 2.26 9.72 13.02
N THR A 59 1.71 9.22 11.92
CA THR A 59 0.54 9.77 11.24
C THR A 59 -0.14 8.70 10.40
N ALA A 60 -1.46 8.78 10.24
CA ALA A 60 -2.20 7.84 9.40
C ALA A 60 -3.50 8.46 8.88
N GLY A 61 -3.99 7.94 7.76
CA GLY A 61 -5.25 8.35 7.18
C GLY A 61 -5.30 8.19 5.67
N ARG A 62 -6.35 8.73 5.09
CA ARG A 62 -6.56 8.76 3.64
C ARG A 62 -6.05 10.06 3.02
N GLY A 63 -5.79 10.01 1.72
CA GLY A 63 -5.43 11.17 0.92
C GLY A 63 -5.55 10.89 -0.57
N MET A 64 -5.22 11.90 -1.36
CA MET A 64 -5.26 11.84 -2.81
C MET A 64 -3.89 12.17 -3.38
N ALA A 65 -3.32 11.24 -4.13
CA ALA A 65 -2.14 11.49 -4.95
C ALA A 65 -2.54 11.74 -6.40
N SER A 66 -1.59 12.17 -7.23
CA SER A 66 -1.77 12.31 -8.67
C SER A 66 -0.58 11.67 -9.39
N LEU A 67 -0.87 10.76 -10.33
CA LEU A 67 0.14 10.27 -11.26
C LEU A 67 0.19 11.18 -12.47
N VAL A 68 1.41 11.53 -12.91
CA VAL A 68 1.59 12.29 -14.14
C VAL A 68 1.10 11.46 -15.32
N TRP A 69 0.21 12.04 -16.12
CA TRP A 69 -0.31 11.42 -17.34
C TRP A 69 -0.37 12.47 -18.45
N SER A 70 0.17 12.14 -19.63
CA SER A 70 0.35 13.10 -20.73
C SER A 70 -0.96 13.76 -21.19
N ASP A 71 -2.06 13.02 -21.12
CA ASP A 71 -3.35 13.42 -21.69
C ASP A 71 -4.33 13.97 -20.64
N MET A 72 -3.90 14.08 -19.38
CA MET A 72 -4.73 14.55 -18.26
C MET A 72 -4.08 15.76 -17.58
N LEU A 73 -4.67 16.93 -17.76
CA LEU A 73 -4.33 18.12 -16.96
C LEU A 73 -4.58 17.81 -15.46
N GLY A 74 -3.51 17.89 -14.66
CA GLY A 74 -3.57 17.55 -13.23
C GLY A 74 -3.27 16.10 -12.90
N GLY A 75 -3.06 15.24 -13.92
CA GLY A 75 -2.72 13.82 -13.74
C GLY A 75 -3.88 12.92 -13.32
N LEU A 76 -3.62 11.63 -13.22
CA LEU A 76 -4.58 10.62 -12.79
C LEU A 76 -4.75 10.66 -11.26
N PRO A 77 -5.95 10.92 -10.73
CA PRO A 77 -6.19 10.95 -9.30
C PRO A 77 -6.16 9.52 -8.71
N ILE A 78 -5.38 9.33 -7.65
CA ILE A 78 -5.20 8.06 -6.94
C ILE A 78 -5.68 8.21 -5.51
N GLU A 79 -6.68 7.43 -5.12
CA GLU A 79 -7.10 7.33 -3.73
C GLU A 79 -6.10 6.47 -2.95
N MET A 80 -5.67 6.96 -1.79
CA MET A 80 -4.69 6.28 -0.95
C MET A 80 -5.12 6.24 0.50
N TRP A 81 -4.71 5.14 1.14
CA TRP A 81 -4.63 5.00 2.59
C TRP A 81 -3.18 4.78 2.98
N MET A 82 -2.74 5.46 4.06
CA MET A 82 -1.39 5.29 4.58
C MET A 82 -1.36 5.31 6.09
N ALA A 83 -0.36 4.61 6.64
CA ALA A 83 0.11 4.75 8.01
C ALA A 83 1.63 4.87 7.97
N VAL A 84 2.17 5.86 8.67
CA VAL A 84 3.60 6.07 8.87
C VAL A 84 3.89 5.86 10.34
N TYR A 85 4.88 5.01 10.62
CA TYR A 85 5.29 4.61 11.95
C TYR A 85 6.72 5.05 12.21
N GLY A 86 7.02 5.42 13.43
CA GLY A 86 8.33 5.83 13.87
C GLY A 86 8.26 6.93 14.93
N GLU A 87 9.41 7.32 15.44
CA GLU A 87 9.53 8.40 16.45
C GLU A 87 9.84 9.76 15.81
N GLY A 88 10.03 9.78 14.48
CA GLY A 88 10.50 10.97 13.77
C GLY A 88 12.00 11.19 13.91
N GLY A 89 12.49 12.35 13.49
CA GLY A 89 13.93 12.66 13.54
C GLY A 89 14.75 11.76 12.63
N LEU A 90 15.81 11.14 13.16
CA LEU A 90 16.67 10.16 12.48
C LEU A 90 16.33 8.70 12.89
N ALA A 91 15.25 8.48 13.63
CA ALA A 91 14.82 7.13 13.96
C ALA A 91 14.30 6.39 12.70
N PRO A 92 14.37 5.07 12.66
CA PRO A 92 13.79 4.29 11.56
C PRO A 92 12.31 4.62 11.33
N LEU A 93 11.87 4.53 10.07
CA LEU A 93 10.47 4.67 9.66
C LEU A 93 9.96 3.39 9.05
N ALA A 94 8.69 3.09 9.28
CA ALA A 94 7.94 2.12 8.50
C ALA A 94 6.70 2.79 7.89
N ILE A 95 6.40 2.47 6.65
CA ILE A 95 5.29 3.05 5.89
C ILE A 95 4.46 1.90 5.36
N VAL A 96 3.16 1.97 5.60
CA VAL A 96 2.15 1.10 5.01
C VAL A 96 1.27 1.96 4.13
N ALA A 97 1.17 1.65 2.85
CA ALA A 97 0.31 2.37 1.92
C ALA A 97 -0.53 1.40 1.09
N GLN A 98 -1.79 1.71 0.92
CA GLN A 98 -2.66 1.07 -0.06
C GLN A 98 -3.20 2.14 -1.01
N ALA A 99 -3.07 1.91 -2.31
CA ALA A 99 -3.50 2.81 -3.36
C ALA A 99 -4.41 2.08 -4.35
N ALA A 100 -5.46 2.78 -4.81
CA ALA A 100 -6.40 2.26 -5.80
C ALA A 100 -6.43 3.18 -7.01
N VAL A 101 -6.33 2.60 -8.21
CA VAL A 101 -6.53 3.34 -9.46
C VAL A 101 -8.02 3.48 -9.77
N PRO A 102 -8.45 4.52 -10.51
CA PRO A 102 -9.82 4.66 -10.98
C PRO A 102 -10.24 3.50 -11.90
N GLN A 103 -11.55 3.30 -12.04
CA GLN A 103 -12.10 2.30 -12.95
C GLN A 103 -11.58 2.47 -14.38
N GLY A 104 -11.19 1.37 -15.00
CA GLY A 104 -10.62 1.35 -16.35
C GLY A 104 -9.11 1.57 -16.40
N TRP A 105 -8.45 1.59 -15.24
CA TRP A 105 -7.01 1.68 -15.09
C TRP A 105 -6.47 0.50 -14.29
N TYR A 106 -5.16 0.22 -14.43
CA TYR A 106 -4.47 -0.80 -13.67
C TYR A 106 -3.03 -0.36 -13.37
N TRP A 107 -2.46 -0.85 -12.29
CA TRP A 107 -1.05 -0.68 -11.98
C TRP A 107 -0.22 -1.54 -12.94
N ASP A 108 0.58 -0.93 -13.79
CA ASP A 108 1.46 -1.62 -14.72
C ASP A 108 2.84 -1.91 -14.10
N SER A 109 3.31 -1.09 -13.17
CA SER A 109 4.54 -1.33 -12.40
C SER A 109 4.25 -1.80 -10.98
N ILE A 110 5.13 -2.66 -10.43
CA ILE A 110 5.13 -3.02 -9.01
C ILE A 110 5.98 -2.03 -8.22
N THR A 111 7.17 -1.71 -8.71
CA THR A 111 8.10 -0.73 -8.10
C THR A 111 8.38 0.40 -9.05
N SER A 112 8.85 1.53 -8.53
CA SER A 112 9.18 2.71 -9.33
C SER A 112 10.61 3.23 -9.08
N HIS A 113 11.48 2.41 -8.51
CA HIS A 113 12.82 2.84 -8.11
C HIS A 113 13.86 2.42 -9.14
N PRO A 114 14.25 3.29 -10.11
CA PRO A 114 15.10 2.93 -11.24
C PRO A 114 16.55 2.58 -10.85
N GLN A 115 16.95 2.87 -9.61
CA GLN A 115 18.27 2.53 -9.08
C GLN A 115 18.20 1.51 -7.95
N SER A 116 17.13 0.70 -7.93
CA SER A 116 16.95 -0.35 -6.93
C SER A 116 17.94 -1.48 -7.15
N VAL A 117 18.34 -2.09 -6.05
CA VAL A 117 19.16 -3.32 -5.99
C VAL A 117 18.45 -4.34 -5.13
N ASP A 118 18.95 -5.58 -5.13
CA ASP A 118 18.48 -6.67 -4.30
C ASP A 118 16.97 -6.93 -4.46
N GLU A 119 16.54 -7.03 -5.72
CA GLU A 119 15.15 -7.37 -6.05
C GLU A 119 14.88 -8.84 -5.78
N ALA A 120 13.89 -9.12 -4.94
CA ALA A 120 13.50 -10.47 -4.56
C ALA A 120 12.01 -10.58 -4.26
N MET A 121 11.42 -11.74 -4.54
CA MET A 121 10.07 -12.06 -4.06
C MET A 121 10.11 -12.46 -2.60
N GLU A 122 9.29 -11.82 -1.79
CA GLU A 122 9.18 -12.05 -0.35
C GLU A 122 7.73 -12.31 0.05
N THR A 123 7.51 -13.09 1.12
CA THR A 123 6.16 -13.46 1.54
C THR A 123 5.87 -12.95 2.95
N PHE A 124 4.78 -12.19 3.08
CA PHE A 124 4.22 -11.73 4.36
C PHE A 124 2.76 -12.17 4.46
N GLY A 125 2.36 -12.80 5.56
CA GLY A 125 0.96 -13.19 5.78
C GLY A 125 0.36 -14.03 4.65
N GLY A 126 1.19 -14.82 3.93
CA GLY A 126 0.76 -15.63 2.78
C GLY A 126 0.64 -14.85 1.46
N VAL A 127 0.96 -13.55 1.43
CA VAL A 127 0.97 -12.70 0.23
C VAL A 127 2.41 -12.51 -0.25
N SER A 128 2.62 -12.64 -1.57
CA SER A 128 3.92 -12.41 -2.21
C SER A 128 4.06 -10.95 -2.62
N TYR A 129 5.18 -10.35 -2.22
CA TYR A 129 5.58 -8.97 -2.53
C TYR A 129 6.88 -8.98 -3.31
N LEU A 130 7.05 -8.06 -4.24
CA LEU A 130 8.36 -7.76 -4.80
C LEU A 130 9.08 -6.79 -3.88
N GLY A 131 10.20 -7.22 -3.29
CA GLY A 131 11.09 -6.40 -2.46
C GLY A 131 12.19 -5.78 -3.30
N CYS A 132 12.58 -4.53 -3.00
CA CYS A 132 13.76 -3.89 -3.58
C CYS A 132 14.35 -2.86 -2.60
N THR A 133 15.65 -2.62 -2.70
CA THR A 133 16.40 -1.69 -1.84
C THR A 133 16.92 -0.52 -2.68
N PHE A 134 16.81 0.71 -2.18
CA PHE A 134 17.21 1.92 -2.88
C PHE A 134 17.56 3.05 -1.89
N ILE A 135 18.16 4.13 -2.40
CA ILE A 135 18.45 5.34 -1.63
C ILE A 135 17.34 6.37 -1.92
N VAL A 136 16.79 6.97 -0.88
CA VAL A 136 15.78 8.02 -0.96
C VAL A 136 16.45 9.39 -0.86
N ASP A 137 16.20 10.22 -1.86
CA ASP A 137 16.55 11.65 -1.86
C ASP A 137 15.46 12.45 -1.13
N PRO A 138 15.75 13.07 0.03
CA PRO A 138 14.79 13.83 0.80
C PRO A 138 14.22 15.04 0.05
N ALA A 139 14.90 15.56 -0.97
CA ALA A 139 14.40 16.66 -1.78
C ALA A 139 13.13 16.29 -2.56
N ARG A 140 12.98 15.02 -2.93
CA ARG A 140 11.84 14.46 -3.69
C ARG A 140 11.04 13.42 -2.92
N ASP A 141 11.26 13.32 -1.63
CA ASP A 141 10.60 12.37 -0.77
C ASP A 141 9.24 12.89 -0.28
N PRO A 142 8.15 12.12 -0.44
CA PRO A 142 6.85 12.50 0.09
C PRO A 142 6.79 12.57 1.62
N PHE A 143 7.69 11.88 2.33
CA PHE A 143 7.70 11.75 3.79
C PHE A 143 8.70 12.69 4.49
N SER A 144 9.45 13.48 3.74
CA SER A 144 10.48 14.38 4.30
C SER A 144 9.93 15.47 5.24
N GLY A 145 8.61 15.71 5.26
CA GLY A 145 7.97 16.58 6.25
C GLY A 145 7.78 15.93 7.64
N LEU A 146 7.98 14.63 7.75
CA LEU A 146 7.79 13.85 8.99
C LEU A 146 9.10 13.51 9.70
N VAL A 147 10.26 13.74 9.07
CA VAL A 147 11.58 13.36 9.55
C VAL A 147 12.56 14.52 9.49
N THR A 148 13.64 14.45 10.27
CA THR A 148 14.74 15.38 10.11
C THR A 148 15.49 15.07 8.83
N ALA A 149 15.50 16.01 7.91
CA ALA A 149 16.03 15.80 6.58
C ALA A 149 17.47 16.35 6.40
N THR A 150 18.11 16.81 7.48
CA THR A 150 19.43 17.46 7.38
C THR A 150 20.36 17.03 8.50
N HIS A 151 21.63 16.85 8.15
CA HIS A 151 22.72 16.71 9.10
C HIS A 151 23.02 18.04 9.80
N PRO A 152 23.81 18.04 10.92
CA PRO A 152 24.22 19.26 11.60
C PRO A 152 25.02 20.23 10.73
N ASP A 153 25.67 19.76 9.68
CA ASP A 153 26.42 20.55 8.69
C ASP A 153 25.51 21.16 7.59
N GLY A 154 24.20 20.88 7.64
CA GLY A 154 23.22 21.38 6.68
C GLY A 154 23.08 20.51 5.42
N SER A 155 23.87 19.44 5.27
CA SER A 155 23.70 18.50 4.16
C SER A 155 22.42 17.68 4.30
N PRO A 156 21.78 17.25 3.19
CA PRO A 156 20.57 16.43 3.26
C PRO A 156 20.90 15.03 3.82
N GLN A 157 20.08 14.58 4.78
CA GLN A 157 20.13 13.20 5.26
C GLN A 157 19.52 12.28 4.22
N LEU A 158 20.33 11.41 3.62
CA LEU A 158 19.85 10.34 2.77
C LEU A 158 19.31 9.17 3.60
N TRP A 159 18.37 8.43 3.00
CA TRP A 159 17.75 7.27 3.65
C TRP A 159 17.97 6.03 2.81
N LEU A 160 18.37 4.93 3.47
CA LEU A 160 18.32 3.60 2.91
C LEU A 160 16.90 3.08 3.08
N ALA A 161 16.24 2.71 1.99
CA ALA A 161 14.87 2.20 1.99
C ALA A 161 14.77 0.81 1.37
N ARG A 162 13.90 -0.04 1.93
CA ARG A 162 13.44 -1.27 1.30
C ARG A 162 11.93 -1.23 1.18
N SER A 163 11.46 -1.31 -0.05
CA SER A 163 10.04 -1.37 -0.38
C SER A 163 9.65 -2.80 -0.72
N PHE A 164 8.46 -3.20 -0.29
CA PHE A 164 7.78 -4.44 -0.65
C PHE A 164 6.44 -4.06 -1.25
N ALA A 165 6.23 -4.38 -2.52
CA ALA A 165 5.01 -4.01 -3.21
C ALA A 165 4.27 -5.22 -3.77
N ALA A 166 2.94 -5.21 -3.68
CA ALA A 166 2.08 -6.23 -4.26
C ALA A 166 0.84 -5.59 -4.90
N ARG A 167 0.37 -6.20 -5.98
CA ARG A 167 -0.85 -5.79 -6.70
C ARG A 167 -1.95 -6.80 -6.46
N PHE A 168 -3.18 -6.31 -6.35
CA PHE A 168 -4.37 -7.09 -6.04
C PHE A 168 -5.52 -6.71 -6.96
N ASN A 169 -6.58 -7.51 -6.95
CA ASN A 169 -7.83 -7.18 -7.60
C ASN A 169 -7.63 -6.79 -9.08
N PHE A 170 -7.02 -7.70 -9.87
CA PHE A 170 -6.68 -7.46 -11.28
C PHE A 170 -5.78 -6.24 -11.51
N ASN A 171 -4.90 -5.94 -10.56
CA ASN A 171 -3.99 -4.81 -10.52
C ASN A 171 -4.67 -3.43 -10.32
N ASP A 172 -5.92 -3.39 -9.86
CA ASP A 172 -6.59 -2.12 -9.50
C ASP A 172 -6.09 -1.56 -8.17
N ASP A 173 -5.74 -2.45 -7.23
CA ASP A 173 -5.23 -2.10 -5.90
C ASP A 173 -3.75 -2.46 -5.77
N LYS A 174 -2.98 -1.63 -5.08
CA LYS A 174 -1.56 -1.86 -4.75
C LYS A 174 -1.34 -1.62 -3.26
N ILE A 175 -0.57 -2.51 -2.62
CA ILE A 175 -0.05 -2.31 -1.27
C ILE A 175 1.45 -2.14 -1.36
N ILE A 176 1.98 -1.17 -0.62
CA ILE A 176 3.40 -0.89 -0.47
C ILE A 176 3.70 -0.89 1.02
N LEU A 177 4.68 -1.69 1.43
CA LEU A 177 5.32 -1.65 2.74
C LEU A 177 6.72 -1.12 2.51
N GLU A 178 7.14 -0.11 3.24
CA GLU A 178 8.46 0.45 3.08
C GLU A 178 9.09 0.72 4.44
N TYR A 179 10.31 0.20 4.61
CA TYR A 179 11.12 0.43 5.81
C TYR A 179 12.32 1.28 5.48
N ARG A 180 12.66 2.21 6.35
CA ARG A 180 13.75 3.17 6.15
C ARG A 180 14.63 3.30 7.37
N GLU A 181 15.92 3.44 7.12
CA GLU A 181 16.93 3.85 8.10
C GLU A 181 17.78 4.98 7.51
N PRO A 182 18.40 5.83 8.33
CA PRO A 182 19.41 6.76 7.85
C PRO A 182 20.47 6.02 7.05
N LEU A 183 20.86 6.56 5.89
CA LEU A 183 21.91 5.96 5.09
C LEU A 183 23.22 6.00 5.88
N PRO A 184 23.94 4.89 6.02
CA PRO A 184 25.24 4.88 6.71
C PRO A 184 26.25 5.82 6.05
N GLU A 185 27.11 6.43 6.86
CA GLU A 185 28.19 7.29 6.37
C GLU A 185 29.09 6.56 5.37
N GLY A 186 29.52 7.27 4.33
CA GLY A 186 30.41 6.74 3.29
C GLY A 186 29.74 5.86 2.25
N VAL A 187 28.42 5.66 2.32
CA VAL A 187 27.62 4.98 1.28
C VAL A 187 27.04 6.04 0.35
N GLU A 188 27.53 6.11 -0.87
CA GLU A 188 27.05 7.03 -1.90
C GLU A 188 26.19 6.30 -2.97
N SER A 189 26.39 5.00 -3.12
CA SER A 189 25.73 4.17 -4.13
C SER A 189 25.58 2.74 -3.64
N LEU A 190 24.45 2.11 -3.94
CA LEU A 190 24.19 0.70 -3.61
C LEU A 190 24.78 -0.27 -4.65
N THR A 191 25.06 0.20 -5.87
CA THR A 191 25.67 -0.61 -6.95
C THR A 191 27.19 -0.69 -6.82
N ALA A 192 27.80 0.20 -6.03
CA ALA A 192 29.23 0.26 -5.80
C ALA A 192 29.51 0.40 -4.29
N LEU A 193 29.06 -0.58 -3.51
CA LEU A 193 29.30 -0.59 -2.07
C LEU A 193 30.80 -0.67 -1.78
N PRO A 194 31.31 0.07 -0.78
CA PRO A 194 32.66 -0.06 -0.32
C PRO A 194 33.01 -1.50 0.08
N TYR A 195 34.27 -1.86 -0.09
CA TYR A 195 34.75 -3.20 0.26
C TYR A 195 34.43 -3.54 1.71
N GLY A 196 33.86 -4.73 1.96
CA GLY A 196 33.45 -5.19 3.29
C GLY A 196 32.04 -4.76 3.73
N GLN A 197 31.27 -4.04 2.92
CA GLN A 197 29.89 -3.63 3.25
C GLN A 197 28.82 -4.49 2.56
N ALA A 198 29.18 -5.63 1.95
CA ALA A 198 28.21 -6.54 1.34
C ALA A 198 27.13 -7.03 2.34
N ASP A 199 27.50 -7.25 3.59
CA ASP A 199 26.59 -7.71 4.65
C ASP A 199 25.62 -6.62 5.11
N LEU A 200 25.90 -5.35 4.83
CA LEU A 200 25.04 -4.23 5.21
C LEU A 200 23.65 -4.37 4.59
N LEU A 201 23.57 -4.63 3.28
CA LEU A 201 22.29 -4.78 2.58
C LEU A 201 21.51 -6.00 3.08
N ALA A 202 22.18 -7.12 3.32
CA ALA A 202 21.53 -8.33 3.85
C ALA A 202 20.95 -8.09 5.26
N ALA A 203 21.73 -7.48 6.14
CA ALA A 203 21.28 -7.15 7.49
C ALA A 203 20.13 -6.12 7.48
N PHE A 204 20.21 -5.10 6.60
CA PHE A 204 19.13 -4.13 6.42
C PHE A 204 17.87 -4.78 5.87
N ALA A 205 17.97 -5.62 4.84
CA ALA A 205 16.84 -6.34 4.27
C ALA A 205 16.13 -7.22 5.31
N GLN A 206 16.89 -7.86 6.22
CA GLN A 206 16.33 -8.63 7.31
C GLN A 206 15.54 -7.74 8.29
N ARG A 207 16.11 -6.61 8.75
CA ARG A 207 15.39 -5.66 9.63
C ARG A 207 14.13 -5.13 8.97
N ALA A 208 14.20 -4.76 7.68
CA ALA A 208 13.06 -4.30 6.93
C ALA A 208 11.93 -5.34 6.86
N ARG A 209 12.28 -6.61 6.69
CA ARG A 209 11.32 -7.72 6.70
C ARG A 209 10.68 -7.89 8.07
N GLU A 210 11.47 -7.84 9.13
CA GLU A 210 11.02 -8.01 10.51
C GLU A 210 10.19 -6.83 11.02
N ALA A 211 10.27 -5.65 10.36
CA ALA A 211 9.54 -4.45 10.74
C ALA A 211 8.03 -4.58 10.59
N PHE A 212 7.52 -5.51 9.77
CA PHE A 212 6.09 -5.62 9.49
C PHE A 212 5.48 -6.91 10.03
N ALA A 213 4.27 -6.78 10.60
CA ALA A 213 3.37 -7.89 10.85
C ALA A 213 2.18 -7.76 9.89
N VAL A 214 1.94 -8.82 9.12
CA VAL A 214 0.85 -8.88 8.12
C VAL A 214 -0.06 -10.03 8.46
N GLY A 215 -1.35 -9.76 8.58
CA GLY A 215 -2.40 -10.73 8.89
C GLY A 215 -3.70 -10.43 8.17
N VAL A 216 -4.76 -11.13 8.55
CA VAL A 216 -6.11 -10.92 8.03
C VAL A 216 -6.81 -9.83 8.86
N ALA A 217 -7.67 -9.02 8.24
CA ALA A 217 -8.45 -8.02 8.94
C ALA A 217 -9.33 -8.65 10.03
N PRO A 218 -9.45 -8.02 11.21
CA PRO A 218 -10.35 -8.49 12.25
C PRO A 218 -11.81 -8.30 11.85
N GLN A 219 -12.69 -9.19 12.30
CA GLN A 219 -14.13 -9.08 12.03
C GLN A 219 -14.79 -7.89 12.73
N ASN A 220 -14.28 -7.50 13.90
CA ASN A 220 -14.77 -6.36 14.65
C ASN A 220 -13.94 -5.12 14.34
N LEU A 221 -14.57 -4.14 13.69
CA LEU A 221 -13.96 -2.87 13.29
C LEU A 221 -14.45 -1.69 14.15
N SER A 222 -14.96 -1.95 15.34
CA SER A 222 -15.36 -0.89 16.27
C SER A 222 -14.15 -0.03 16.61
N GLY A 223 -14.26 1.28 16.38
CA GLY A 223 -13.16 2.22 16.57
C GLY A 223 -12.23 2.42 15.35
N LEU A 224 -12.62 1.91 14.17
CA LEU A 224 -11.87 2.16 12.93
C LEU A 224 -11.80 3.67 12.65
N ASN A 225 -10.57 4.20 12.64
CA ASN A 225 -10.32 5.60 12.31
C ASN A 225 -10.13 5.75 10.79
N THR A 226 -10.98 6.59 10.18
CA THR A 226 -10.99 6.84 8.73
C THR A 226 -10.56 8.29 8.39
N GLY A 227 -9.78 8.92 9.24
CA GLY A 227 -9.33 10.31 9.10
C GLY A 227 -8.44 10.57 7.89
N PHE A 228 -8.04 11.83 7.74
CA PHE A 228 -7.11 12.27 6.69
C PHE A 228 -5.68 12.33 7.25
N ILE A 229 -4.71 11.87 6.46
CA ILE A 229 -3.30 11.95 6.83
C ILE A 229 -2.76 13.37 6.63
N GLN A 230 -1.84 13.77 7.50
CA GLN A 230 -1.18 15.07 7.47
C GLN A 230 0.34 14.91 7.33
N GLY A 231 1.03 16.00 6.99
CA GLY A 231 2.50 16.02 6.90
C GLY A 231 3.09 15.39 5.64
N ILE A 232 2.26 14.99 4.68
CA ILE A 232 2.70 14.36 3.43
C ILE A 232 2.87 15.39 2.33
N ARG A 233 3.99 15.31 1.61
CA ARG A 233 4.26 16.11 0.41
C ARG A 233 3.69 15.43 -0.83
N TRP A 234 2.39 15.58 -1.06
CA TRP A 234 1.60 14.87 -2.06
C TRP A 234 2.13 14.98 -3.49
N GLN A 235 2.78 16.09 -3.83
CA GLN A 235 3.38 16.32 -5.16
C GLN A 235 4.49 15.32 -5.51
N TYR A 236 5.09 14.64 -4.51
CA TYR A 236 6.14 13.65 -4.71
C TYR A 236 5.64 12.21 -4.60
N MET A 237 4.35 12.01 -4.28
CA MET A 237 3.75 10.67 -4.11
C MET A 237 3.70 9.87 -5.40
N GLY A 238 3.49 10.52 -6.54
CA GLY A 238 3.21 9.89 -7.81
C GLY A 238 4.25 8.84 -8.22
N GLN A 239 5.03 9.14 -9.25
CA GLN A 239 5.97 8.17 -9.83
C GLN A 239 7.11 7.73 -8.88
N ASN A 240 7.49 8.58 -7.90
CA ASN A 240 8.60 8.27 -7.00
C ASN A 240 8.26 7.21 -5.94
N PHE A 241 6.97 7.10 -5.56
CA PHE A 241 6.53 6.15 -4.54
C PHE A 241 5.52 5.14 -5.07
N LEU A 242 4.50 5.61 -5.81
CA LEU A 242 3.42 4.75 -6.29
C LEU A 242 3.78 3.97 -7.56
N GLY A 243 4.65 4.49 -8.40
CA GLY A 243 4.96 3.92 -9.70
C GLY A 243 4.03 4.41 -10.81
N THR A 244 3.75 3.54 -11.77
CA THR A 244 2.99 3.86 -12.98
C THR A 244 1.72 3.05 -13.09
N ALA A 245 0.72 3.62 -13.76
CA ALA A 245 -0.54 2.97 -14.08
C ALA A 245 -0.85 3.17 -15.56
N SER A 246 -1.55 2.21 -16.15
CA SER A 246 -1.99 2.23 -17.55
C SER A 246 -3.50 2.08 -17.64
N LYS A 247 -4.06 2.55 -18.74
CA LYS A 247 -5.48 2.40 -19.06
C LYS A 247 -5.70 1.05 -19.76
N TYR A 248 -6.77 0.35 -19.41
CA TYR A 248 -7.20 -0.82 -20.18
C TYR A 248 -7.57 -0.38 -21.60
N ASP A 249 -6.94 -0.98 -22.61
CA ASP A 249 -7.40 -0.82 -23.98
C ASP A 249 -8.69 -1.60 -24.17
N ILE A 250 -9.76 -0.90 -24.59
CA ILE A 250 -11.06 -1.53 -24.85
C ILE A 250 -10.98 -2.56 -25.99
N PHE A 251 -9.90 -2.52 -26.78
CA PHE A 251 -9.67 -3.43 -27.91
C PHE A 251 -9.03 -4.77 -27.53
N ASP A 252 -8.47 -4.91 -26.32
CA ASP A 252 -7.88 -6.16 -25.82
C ASP A 252 -8.91 -7.11 -25.19
N LEU A 253 -10.18 -6.74 -25.18
CA LEU A 253 -11.29 -7.52 -24.60
C LEU A 253 -12.12 -8.31 -25.64
N ASN A 254 -11.62 -8.46 -26.89
CA ASN A 254 -12.27 -9.26 -27.95
C ASN A 254 -11.56 -10.58 -28.21
#